data_637d3ad0d4cbebdffd7d2cc8ea76e352
#
_entry.id   637d3ad0d4cbebdffd7d2cc8ea76e352
#
_cell.length_a   1.000
_cell.length_b   1.000
_cell.length_c   1.000
_cell.angle_alpha   90.00
_cell.angle_beta   90.00
_cell.angle_gamma   90.00
#
_symmetry.space_group_name_H-M   'P 1'
#
loop_
_entity.id
_entity.type
_entity.pdbx_description
1 polymer ?
#
loop_
_entity_poly.entity_id
_entity_poly.type
_entity_poly.pdbx_seq_one_letter_code
_entity_poly.pdbx_strand_id
1 'polypeptide(L)'
;GILIIIIALTSCTTEIIDNSDRFKKGVFEIPAGEGYGTTKITRIDSLQIEEYEKVISISNDSSTSEKRISHTDTLYIKWKNNFFYTLNMKSPKKELDKKPIYVQIVKVTDSSYSFSAKIGFSKFKTDGTIYKVE
;
A
#
# COMPACT_ATOMS: atom_id res chain seq x y z
N GLY A 1 18.34 43.72 -30.74
CA GLY A 1 18.01 43.21 -30.38
C GLY A 1 17.78 42.15 -29.77
N ILE A 2 17.63 41.71 -29.31
CA ILE A 2 17.54 40.99 -28.93
C ILE A 2 17.23 40.06 -28.03
N LEU A 3 16.97 39.65 -27.67
CA LEU A 3 16.78 38.95 -26.99
C LEU A 3 16.41 38.06 -26.33
N ILE A 4 16.16 37.75 -25.90
CA ILE A 4 15.88 37.10 -25.35
C ILE A 4 15.51 36.04 -24.82
N ILE A 5 15.38 35.64 -24.72
CA ILE A 5 15.10 34.72 -24.50
C ILE A 5 15.12 33.91 -23.53
N ILE A 6 15.25 33.60 -23.20
CA ILE A 6 15.36 32.92 -22.45
C ILE A 6 14.75 32.27 -21.66
N ILE A 7 14.51 32.30 -21.27
CA ILE A 7 13.87 31.94 -20.65
C ILE A 7 13.45 30.84 -20.34
N ALA A 8 13.15 30.48 -20.57
CA ALA A 8 12.66 29.54 -20.55
C ALA A 8 12.91 28.63 -19.64
N LEU A 9 13.16 28.29 -19.58
CA LEU A 9 13.50 27.47 -19.01
C LEU A 9 13.14 27.09 -17.93
N THR A 10 13.09 27.12 -17.58
CA THR A 10 12.90 27.05 -16.51
C THR A 10 12.07 26.27 -16.00
N SER A 11 11.44 26.52 -16.00
CA SER A 11 10.49 25.95 -15.59
C SER A 11 10.51 24.70 -15.07
N CYS A 12 10.48 24.15 -15.59
CA CYS A 12 10.38 22.89 -15.41
C CYS A 12 10.71 22.44 -14.16
N THR A 13 11.31 22.49 -13.96
CA THR A 13 11.91 22.08 -12.97
C THR A 13 11.23 21.86 -11.84
N THR A 14 10.91 22.59 -11.56
CA THR A 14 10.39 22.58 -10.45
C THR A 14 9.68 21.50 -10.02
N GLU A 15 9.07 21.08 -10.72
CA GLU A 15 8.31 20.13 -10.43
C GLU A 15 8.86 19.21 -9.64
N ILE A 16 9.83 19.24 -9.64
CA ILE A 16 10.50 18.38 -9.01
C ILE A 16 10.13 18.38 -7.65
N ILE A 17 9.37 19.15 -7.20
CA ILE A 17 8.97 19.10 -5.90
C ILE A 17 8.62 17.74 -5.53
N ASP A 18 9.26 17.21 -4.57
CA ASP A 18 9.05 15.86 -4.14
C ASP A 18 7.80 15.79 -3.27
N ASN A 19 6.73 15.24 -3.83
CA ASN A 19 5.50 15.05 -3.10
C ASN A 19 5.32 13.62 -2.65
N SER A 20 6.38 12.84 -2.62
CA SER A 20 6.25 11.44 -2.30
C SER A 20 5.77 11.18 -0.86
N ASP A 21 5.92 12.14 0.03
CA ASP A 21 5.41 12.01 1.39
C ASP A 21 3.89 11.99 1.44
N ARG A 22 3.19 12.30 0.35
CA ARG A 22 1.72 12.27 0.32
C ARG A 22 1.15 10.87 0.55
N PHE A 23 1.96 9.84 0.43
CA PHE A 23 1.50 8.49 0.67
C PHE A 23 1.67 8.06 2.14
N LYS A 24 2.19 8.92 2.99
CA LYS A 24 2.41 8.59 4.39
C LYS A 24 1.15 8.74 5.24
N LYS A 25 0.16 9.47 4.76
CA LYS A 25 -1.11 9.69 5.43
C LYS A 25 -2.25 9.60 4.45
N GLY A 26 -3.40 9.22 4.93
CA GLY A 26 -4.62 9.25 4.15
C GLY A 26 -5.26 7.90 4.01
N VAL A 27 -6.19 7.82 3.07
CA VAL A 27 -6.93 6.59 2.80
C VAL A 27 -6.54 6.10 1.42
N PHE A 28 -6.32 4.80 1.32
CA PHE A 28 -5.83 4.17 0.12
C PHE A 28 -6.60 2.88 -0.14
N GLU A 29 -6.50 2.38 -1.35
CA GLU A 29 -7.09 1.10 -1.71
C GLU A 29 -6.12 0.24 -2.49
N ILE A 30 -6.17 -1.06 -2.21
CA ILE A 30 -5.56 -2.06 -3.07
C ILE A 30 -6.75 -2.73 -3.76
N PRO A 31 -6.85 -2.65 -5.09
CA PRO A 31 -7.99 -3.21 -5.81
C PRO A 31 -8.14 -4.70 -5.63
N ALA A 32 -9.37 -5.17 -5.79
CA ALA A 32 -9.65 -6.59 -5.76
C ALA A 32 -8.89 -7.31 -6.86
N GLY A 33 -8.44 -8.50 -6.56
CA GLY A 33 -7.78 -9.36 -7.51
C GLY A 33 -8.49 -10.71 -7.56
N GLU A 34 -7.82 -11.68 -8.15
CA GLU A 34 -8.37 -13.02 -8.25
C GLU A 34 -8.34 -13.64 -6.86
N GLY A 35 -9.49 -14.02 -6.37
CA GLY A 35 -9.59 -14.68 -5.05
C GLY A 35 -9.63 -13.77 -3.85
N TYR A 36 -9.60 -12.46 -4.04
CA TYR A 36 -9.69 -11.52 -2.91
C TYR A 36 -10.36 -10.21 -3.32
N GLY A 37 -10.97 -9.56 -2.33
CA GLY A 37 -11.66 -8.29 -2.54
C GLY A 37 -10.74 -7.10 -2.34
N THR A 38 -11.31 -5.92 -2.43
CA THR A 38 -10.58 -4.66 -2.22
C THR A 38 -10.14 -4.54 -0.77
N THR A 39 -8.93 -4.08 -0.57
CA THR A 39 -8.42 -3.76 0.77
C THR A 39 -8.39 -2.24 0.93
N LYS A 40 -9.01 -1.75 1.99
CA LYS A 40 -8.97 -0.35 2.33
C LYS A 40 -7.85 -0.15 3.34
N ILE A 41 -7.00 0.82 3.10
CA ILE A 41 -5.87 1.14 3.97
C ILE A 41 -6.02 2.55 4.49
N THR A 42 -5.96 2.72 5.80
CA THR A 42 -5.93 4.03 6.42
C THR A 42 -4.60 4.21 7.10
N ARG A 43 -3.89 5.29 6.78
CA ARG A 43 -2.63 5.63 7.42
C ARG A 43 -2.80 6.89 8.25
N ILE A 44 -2.53 6.75 9.53
CA ILE A 44 -2.64 7.87 10.46
C ILE A 44 -1.51 7.72 11.48
N ASP A 45 -0.73 8.76 11.64
CA ASP A 45 0.45 8.74 12.51
C ASP A 45 1.40 7.58 12.13
N SER A 46 1.71 6.70 13.03
CA SER A 46 2.60 5.58 12.75
C SER A 46 1.83 4.26 12.59
N LEU A 47 0.54 4.35 12.26
CA LEU A 47 -0.31 3.17 12.11
C LEU A 47 -0.84 3.03 10.70
N GLN A 48 -0.97 1.78 10.28
CA GLN A 48 -1.66 1.42 9.05
C GLN A 48 -2.77 0.45 9.42
N ILE A 49 -4.00 0.81 9.09
CA ILE A 49 -5.16 -0.01 9.38
C ILE A 49 -5.67 -0.56 8.06
N GLU A 50 -5.75 -1.87 7.97
CA GLU A 50 -6.19 -2.57 6.76
C GLU A 50 -7.54 -3.22 7.02
N GLU A 51 -8.50 -2.91 6.16
CA GLU A 51 -9.84 -3.47 6.24
C GLU A 51 -10.14 -4.24 4.96
N TYR A 52 -10.49 -5.49 5.09
CA TYR A 52 -10.77 -6.35 3.94
C TYR A 52 -11.76 -7.44 4.32
N GLU A 53 -12.34 -8.09 3.30
CA GLU A 53 -13.26 -9.19 3.50
C GLU A 53 -12.63 -10.48 3.01
N LYS A 54 -12.84 -11.54 3.75
CA LYS A 54 -12.50 -12.88 3.32
C LYS A 54 -13.78 -13.58 2.91
N VAL A 55 -13.73 -14.32 1.81
CA VAL A 55 -14.85 -15.11 1.35
C VAL A 55 -14.56 -16.55 1.73
N ILE A 56 -15.47 -17.14 2.48
CA ILE A 56 -15.34 -18.52 2.92
C ILE A 56 -16.45 -19.32 2.28
N SER A 57 -16.08 -20.44 1.65
CA SER A 57 -17.07 -21.35 1.10
C SER A 57 -17.52 -22.31 2.17
N ILE A 58 -18.83 -22.43 2.34
CA ILE A 58 -19.42 -23.35 3.30
C ILE A 58 -20.18 -24.36 2.50
N SER A 59 -19.77 -25.64 2.61
CA SER A 59 -20.45 -26.74 1.92
C SER A 59 -21.14 -27.64 2.93
N ASN A 60 -22.34 -28.03 2.62
CA ASN A 60 -23.04 -29.04 3.38
C ASN A 60 -23.66 -30.04 2.41
N ASP A 61 -24.42 -31.00 2.90
CA ASP A 61 -24.91 -32.13 2.10
C ASP A 61 -25.68 -31.72 0.84
N SER A 62 -26.33 -30.61 0.84
CA SER A 62 -27.20 -30.22 -0.26
C SER A 62 -26.86 -28.92 -0.94
N SER A 63 -25.94 -28.16 -0.42
CA SER A 63 -25.64 -26.85 -1.01
C SER A 63 -24.25 -26.33 -0.63
N THR A 64 -23.77 -25.38 -1.44
CA THR A 64 -22.55 -24.65 -1.16
C THR A 64 -22.95 -23.18 -1.11
N SER A 65 -22.54 -22.50 -0.06
CA SER A 65 -22.79 -21.07 0.08
C SER A 65 -21.50 -20.34 0.38
N GLU A 66 -21.50 -19.04 0.15
CA GLU A 66 -20.36 -18.20 0.45
C GLU A 66 -20.71 -17.30 1.62
N LYS A 67 -19.75 -17.12 2.50
CA LYS A 67 -19.90 -16.20 3.61
C LYS A 67 -18.77 -15.19 3.55
N ARG A 68 -19.08 -13.92 3.69
CA ARG A 68 -18.10 -12.85 3.73
C ARG A 68 -17.85 -12.45 5.16
N ILE A 69 -16.56 -12.42 5.54
CA ILE A 69 -16.19 -12.06 6.89
C ILE A 69 -15.24 -10.86 6.80
N SER A 70 -15.61 -9.78 7.49
CA SER A 70 -14.77 -8.58 7.54
C SER A 70 -13.62 -8.77 8.50
N HIS A 71 -12.45 -8.36 8.08
CA HIS A 71 -11.24 -8.39 8.89
C HIS A 71 -10.63 -7.01 8.96
N THR A 72 -10.05 -6.69 10.11
CA THR A 72 -9.31 -5.45 10.31
C THR A 72 -7.99 -5.80 10.95
N ASP A 73 -6.90 -5.39 10.32
CA ASP A 73 -5.57 -5.57 10.89
C ASP A 73 -4.97 -4.18 11.13
N THR A 74 -4.27 -4.03 12.23
CA THR A 74 -3.55 -2.81 12.55
C THR A 74 -2.07 -3.13 12.58
N LEU A 75 -1.31 -2.32 11.86
CA LEU A 75 0.14 -2.50 11.76
C LEU A 75 0.83 -1.21 12.13
N TYR A 76 2.03 -1.33 12.67
CA TYR A 76 2.90 -0.19 12.80
C TYR A 76 3.59 0.02 11.47
N ILE A 77 3.66 1.24 11.00
CA ILE A 77 4.35 1.58 9.76
C ILE A 77 5.52 2.49 10.11
N LYS A 78 6.70 2.16 9.60
CA LYS A 78 7.88 2.96 9.83
C LYS A 78 8.55 3.26 8.50
N TRP A 79 8.61 4.52 8.14
CA TRP A 79 9.21 4.97 6.89
C TRP A 79 10.71 5.16 7.08
N LYS A 80 11.50 4.53 6.23
CA LYS A 80 12.93 4.71 6.21
C LYS A 80 13.26 5.93 5.36
N ASN A 81 12.52 6.10 4.28
CA ASN A 81 12.60 7.27 3.40
C ASN A 81 11.28 7.34 2.65
N ASN A 82 11.15 8.16 1.63
CA ASN A 82 9.89 8.31 0.93
C ASN A 82 9.52 7.11 0.03
N PHE A 83 10.42 6.14 -0.11
CA PHE A 83 10.22 5.00 -1.01
C PHE A 83 10.39 3.64 -0.35
N PHE A 84 10.58 3.62 0.95
CA PHE A 84 10.76 2.36 1.65
C PHE A 84 10.16 2.43 3.05
N TYR A 85 9.33 1.45 3.39
CA TYR A 85 8.77 1.38 4.74
C TYR A 85 8.69 -0.07 5.22
N THR A 86 8.55 -0.23 6.53
CA THR A 86 8.41 -1.51 7.17
C THR A 86 7.08 -1.56 7.91
N LEU A 87 6.40 -2.68 7.81
CA LEU A 87 5.15 -2.91 8.52
C LEU A 87 5.35 -4.03 9.54
N ASN A 88 4.81 -3.83 10.74
CA ASN A 88 4.81 -4.84 11.78
C ASN A 88 3.42 -4.96 12.36
N MET A 89 2.89 -6.17 12.47
CA MET A 89 1.57 -6.38 13.06
C MET A 89 1.56 -5.91 14.50
N LYS A 90 0.53 -5.15 14.86
CA LYS A 90 0.39 -4.68 16.23
C LYS A 90 0.01 -5.82 17.17
N SER A 91 -0.81 -6.75 16.70
CA SER A 91 -1.28 -7.88 17.47
C SER A 91 -1.08 -9.18 16.70
N PRO A 92 0.17 -9.66 16.63
CA PRO A 92 0.43 -10.88 15.87
C PRO A 92 -0.24 -12.08 16.49
N LYS A 93 -0.87 -12.92 15.67
CA LYS A 93 -1.58 -14.10 16.13
C LYS A 93 -0.84 -15.40 15.82
N LYS A 94 0.03 -15.40 14.86
CA LYS A 94 0.80 -16.59 14.45
C LYS A 94 2.25 -16.17 14.19
N GLU A 95 3.13 -17.14 14.08
CA GLU A 95 4.55 -16.84 13.93
C GLU A 95 4.88 -15.99 12.72
N LEU A 96 4.20 -16.22 11.60
CA LEU A 96 4.45 -15.43 10.40
C LEU A 96 4.12 -13.96 10.64
N ASP A 97 3.09 -13.67 11.43
CA ASP A 97 2.67 -12.31 11.74
C ASP A 97 3.70 -11.53 12.54
N LYS A 98 4.65 -12.20 13.17
CA LYS A 98 5.69 -11.55 13.97
C LYS A 98 6.83 -11.05 13.11
N LYS A 99 6.87 -11.44 11.84
CA LYS A 99 7.95 -11.02 10.94
C LYS A 99 7.62 -9.68 10.31
N PRO A 100 8.61 -8.81 10.15
CA PRO A 100 8.37 -7.53 9.51
C PRO A 100 8.08 -7.72 8.02
N ILE A 101 7.29 -6.82 7.47
CA ILE A 101 7.03 -6.77 6.04
C ILE A 101 7.80 -5.58 5.51
N TYR A 102 8.72 -5.83 4.58
CA TYR A 102 9.52 -4.78 3.96
C TYR A 102 8.89 -4.39 2.63
N VAL A 103 8.60 -3.13 2.46
CA VAL A 103 7.94 -2.62 1.27
C VAL A 103 8.81 -1.61 0.56
N GLN A 104 9.12 -1.87 -0.70
CA GLN A 104 9.86 -0.97 -1.56
C GLN A 104 8.90 -0.38 -2.60
N ILE A 105 8.82 0.93 -2.67
CA ILE A 105 8.05 1.61 -3.69
C ILE A 105 8.91 1.67 -4.95
N VAL A 106 8.41 1.14 -6.04
CA VAL A 106 9.16 1.05 -7.30
C VAL A 106 8.67 1.99 -8.38
N LYS A 107 7.46 2.52 -8.25
CA LYS A 107 6.92 3.46 -9.23
C LYS A 107 5.88 4.33 -8.55
N VAL A 108 5.88 5.61 -8.86
CA VAL A 108 4.96 6.57 -8.25
C VAL A 108 4.24 7.36 -9.35
N THR A 109 2.94 7.55 -9.17
CA THR A 109 2.15 8.45 -10.00
C THR A 109 1.56 9.53 -9.07
N ASP A 110 0.69 10.40 -9.60
CA ASP A 110 0.06 11.44 -8.79
C ASP A 110 -0.83 10.87 -7.69
N SER A 111 -1.46 9.74 -7.92
CA SER A 111 -2.44 9.19 -7.01
C SER A 111 -2.20 7.73 -6.64
N SER A 112 -1.08 7.16 -7.03
CA SER A 112 -0.82 5.75 -6.75
C SER A 112 0.66 5.45 -6.65
N TYR A 113 0.99 4.29 -6.13
CA TYR A 113 2.33 3.77 -6.24
C TYR A 113 2.30 2.26 -6.39
N SER A 114 3.30 1.75 -7.09
CA SER A 114 3.50 0.31 -7.20
C SER A 114 4.61 -0.09 -6.25
N PHE A 115 4.48 -1.25 -5.67
CA PHE A 115 5.41 -1.71 -4.65
C PHE A 115 5.80 -3.17 -4.84
N SER A 116 6.91 -3.52 -4.20
CA SER A 116 7.34 -4.89 -4.05
C SER A 116 7.53 -5.11 -2.55
N ALA A 117 6.93 -6.14 -2.01
CA ALA A 117 6.96 -6.43 -0.59
C ALA A 117 7.44 -7.84 -0.31
N LYS A 118 8.11 -8.03 0.81
CA LYS A 118 8.48 -9.36 1.25
C LYS A 118 8.40 -9.45 2.76
N ILE A 119 8.11 -10.65 3.26
CA ILE A 119 7.99 -10.90 4.68
C ILE A 119 9.32 -11.44 5.20
N GLY A 120 9.92 -10.73 6.14
CA GLY A 120 11.20 -11.12 6.74
C GLY A 120 12.27 -11.31 5.68
N PHE A 121 12.99 -12.42 5.78
CA PHE A 121 14.06 -12.73 4.84
C PHE A 121 13.61 -13.67 3.71
N SER A 122 12.31 -13.76 3.48
CA SER A 122 11.78 -14.58 2.41
C SER A 122 12.33 -14.16 1.06
N LYS A 123 12.51 -15.11 0.16
CA LYS A 123 12.92 -14.81 -1.21
C LYS A 123 11.72 -14.44 -2.07
N PHE A 124 10.51 -14.72 -1.60
CA PHE A 124 9.31 -14.43 -2.38
C PHE A 124 8.89 -12.98 -2.19
N LYS A 125 8.56 -12.34 -3.28
CA LYS A 125 8.09 -10.97 -3.28
C LYS A 125 6.65 -10.93 -3.76
N THR A 126 5.89 -10.01 -3.21
CA THR A 126 4.55 -9.74 -3.64
C THR A 126 4.54 -8.33 -4.22
N ASP A 127 4.10 -8.20 -5.46
CA ASP A 127 4.02 -6.91 -6.12
C ASP A 127 2.57 -6.46 -6.15
N GLY A 128 2.35 -5.18 -6.08
CA GLY A 128 1.01 -4.62 -6.13
C GLY A 128 1.02 -3.13 -6.37
N THR A 129 -0.16 -2.56 -6.44
CA THR A 129 -0.35 -1.12 -6.62
C THR A 129 -1.35 -0.63 -5.57
N ILE A 130 -1.03 0.49 -4.96
CA ILE A 130 -1.89 1.12 -3.97
C ILE A 130 -2.34 2.45 -4.53
N TYR A 131 -3.63 2.73 -4.49
CA TYR A 131 -4.22 3.97 -4.98
C TYR A 131 -4.65 4.84 -3.82
N LYS A 132 -4.30 6.11 -3.86
CA LYS A 132 -4.73 7.05 -2.83
C LYS A 132 -6.14 7.53 -3.18
N VAL A 133 -7.06 7.41 -2.22
CA VAL A 133 -8.45 7.80 -2.42
C VAL A 133 -8.85 9.01 -1.57
N GLU A 134 -8.04 9.35 -0.59
CA GLU A 134 -8.26 10.57 0.21
C GLU A 134 -6.99 11.10 0.81
#